data_3d552a7a7d35be34e3803bb157448baa
#
_entry.id   3d552a7a7d35be34e3803bb157448baa
#
_cell.length_a   1.000
_cell.length_b   1.000
_cell.length_c   1.000
_cell.angle_alpha   90.00
_cell.angle_beta   90.00
_cell.angle_gamma   90.00
#
_symmetry.space_group_name_H-M   'P 1'
#
loop_
_entity.id
_entity.type
_entity.pdbx_description
1 polymer ?
#
loop_
_entity_poly.entity_id
_entity_poly.type
_entity_poly.pdbx_seq_one_letter_code
_entity_poly.pdbx_strand_id
1 'polypeptide(L)' 'MEDLVFIDKIRRIIKMRHDDVVAALVSGGVDNMEKYQYMLGQIRTYQYMSQEISTLLDKKEQREDGGNIVSIKPQGSPKT' A
#
# COMPACT_ATOMS: atom_id res chain seq x y z
N MET A 1 -12.69 -7.06 13.81
CA MET A 1 -11.30 -7.39 13.87
C MET A 1 -10.88 -8.35 12.81
N GLU A 2 -11.76 -9.24 12.42
CA GLU A 2 -11.40 -10.16 11.34
C GLU A 2 -11.11 -9.40 10.07
N ASP A 3 -11.83 -8.29 9.86
CA ASP A 3 -11.59 -7.47 8.68
C ASP A 3 -10.16 -6.95 8.64
N LEU A 4 -9.68 -6.48 9.79
CA LEU A 4 -8.33 -5.92 9.84
C LEU A 4 -7.28 -7.00 9.65
N VAL A 5 -7.54 -8.20 10.17
CA VAL A 5 -6.62 -9.31 9.99
C VAL A 5 -6.54 -9.69 8.52
N PHE A 6 -7.70 -9.76 7.87
CA PHE A 6 -7.76 -10.10 6.46
C PHE A 6 -7.03 -9.07 5.62
N ILE A 7 -7.28 -7.81 5.88
CA ILE A 7 -6.65 -6.72 5.13
C ILE A 7 -5.13 -6.74 5.34
N ASP A 8 -4.70 -7.03 6.57
CA ASP A 8 -3.28 -7.10 6.85
C ASP A 8 -2.61 -8.24 6.07
N LYS A 9 -3.30 -9.36 5.95
CA LYS A 9 -2.76 -10.47 5.19
C LYS A 9 -2.62 -10.11 3.71
N ILE A 10 -3.60 -9.41 3.16
CA ILE A 10 -3.53 -8.97 1.78
C ILE A 10 -2.36 -8.02 1.60
N ARG A 11 -2.17 -7.12 2.54
CA ARG A 11 -1.08 -6.16 2.47
C ARG A 11 0.27 -6.88 2.47
N ARG A 12 0.39 -7.93 3.27
CA ARG A 12 1.62 -8.71 3.32
C ARG A 12 1.89 -9.44 2.02
N ILE A 13 0.83 -9.94 1.39
CA ILE A 13 0.98 -10.61 0.10
C ILE A 13 1.47 -9.61 -0.94
N ILE A 14 0.89 -8.42 -0.96
CA ILE A 14 1.29 -7.40 -1.92
C ILE A 14 2.76 -7.01 -1.68
N LYS A 15 3.14 -6.85 -0.42
CA LYS A 15 4.51 -6.50 -0.11
C LYS A 15 5.47 -7.60 -0.56
N MET A 16 5.08 -8.85 -0.35
CA MET A 16 5.92 -9.96 -0.75
C MET A 16 6.10 -9.99 -2.26
N ARG A 17 5.01 -9.77 -3.01
CA ARG A 17 5.11 -9.72 -4.46
C ARG A 17 5.98 -8.57 -4.92
N HIS A 18 5.82 -7.42 -4.29
CA HIS A 18 6.65 -6.26 -4.60
C HIS A 18 8.12 -6.60 -4.38
N ASP A 19 8.44 -7.18 -3.24
CA ASP A 19 9.82 -7.49 -2.91
C ASP A 19 10.41 -8.53 -3.87
N ASP A 20 9.58 -9.48 -4.30
CA ASP A 20 10.04 -10.49 -5.27
C ASP A 20 10.43 -9.84 -6.59
N VAL A 21 9.62 -8.89 -7.06
CA VAL A 21 9.93 -8.22 -8.32
C VAL A 21 11.19 -7.37 -8.18
N VAL A 22 11.31 -6.67 -7.06
CA VAL A 22 12.49 -5.87 -6.81
C VAL A 22 13.74 -6.76 -6.77
N ALA A 23 13.63 -7.90 -6.11
CA ALA A 23 14.75 -8.83 -6.02
C ALA A 23 15.16 -9.33 -7.40
N ALA A 24 14.17 -9.64 -8.24
CA ALA A 24 14.46 -10.10 -9.59
C ALA A 24 15.15 -9.02 -10.39
N LEU A 25 14.72 -7.78 -10.22
CA LEU A 25 15.32 -6.66 -10.93
C LEU A 25 16.76 -6.46 -10.51
N VAL A 26 17.01 -6.51 -9.21
CA VAL A 26 18.33 -6.29 -8.65
C VAL A 26 19.28 -7.42 -9.00
N SER A 27 18.77 -8.64 -9.08
CA SER A 27 19.61 -9.81 -9.32
C SER A 27 20.08 -9.93 -10.77
N GLY A 28 19.64 -9.03 -11.63
CA GLY A 28 20.08 -9.08 -13.02
C GLY A 28 19.25 -9.98 -13.90
N GLY A 29 18.08 -10.38 -13.44
CA GLY A 29 17.22 -11.21 -14.26
C GLY A 29 16.56 -10.48 -15.40
N VAL A 30 16.85 -9.18 -15.55
CA VAL A 30 16.25 -8.37 -16.59
C VAL A 30 17.27 -8.14 -17.66
N ASP A 31 16.97 -8.58 -18.88
CA ASP A 31 17.93 -8.49 -19.96
C ASP A 31 17.46 -7.62 -21.13
N ASN A 32 16.34 -6.96 -21.01
CA ASN A 32 15.92 -6.05 -22.08
C ASN A 32 15.00 -4.99 -21.50
N MET A 33 14.80 -3.93 -22.27
CA MET A 33 14.07 -2.76 -21.82
C MET A 33 12.60 -3.05 -21.63
N GLU A 34 12.01 -3.87 -22.46
CA GLU A 34 10.59 -4.18 -22.32
C GLU A 34 10.31 -4.86 -20.99
N LYS A 35 11.13 -5.82 -20.64
CA LYS A 35 10.98 -6.54 -19.39
C LYS A 35 11.20 -5.62 -18.21
N TYR A 36 12.18 -4.74 -18.34
CA TYR A 36 12.47 -3.76 -17.30
C TYR A 36 11.26 -2.86 -17.06
N GLN A 37 10.67 -2.35 -18.14
CA GLN A 37 9.52 -1.47 -18.04
C GLN A 37 8.32 -2.21 -17.43
N TYR A 38 8.14 -3.46 -17.80
CA TYR A 38 7.06 -4.27 -17.26
C TYR A 38 7.23 -4.43 -15.74
N MET A 39 8.43 -4.73 -15.31
CA MET A 39 8.69 -4.94 -13.89
C MET A 39 8.57 -3.65 -13.09
N LEU A 40 8.98 -2.53 -13.67
CA LEU A 40 8.78 -1.24 -13.02
C LEU A 40 7.30 -0.95 -12.85
N GLY A 41 6.49 -1.29 -13.86
CA GLY A 41 5.06 -1.13 -13.76
C GLY A 41 4.46 -1.95 -12.65
N GLN A 42 4.94 -3.19 -12.49
CA GLN A 42 4.48 -4.03 -11.40
C GLN A 42 4.84 -3.43 -10.05
N ILE A 43 6.06 -2.94 -9.90
CA ILE A 43 6.50 -2.35 -8.66
C ILE A 43 5.64 -1.15 -8.29
N ARG A 44 5.38 -0.29 -9.27
CA ARG A 44 4.55 0.89 -9.03
C ARG A 44 3.13 0.52 -8.64
N THR A 45 2.60 -0.51 -9.28
CA THR A 45 1.25 -0.97 -8.98
C THR A 45 1.16 -1.48 -7.56
N TYR A 46 2.12 -2.29 -7.14
CA TYR A 46 2.11 -2.81 -5.78
C TYR A 46 2.27 -1.70 -4.76
N GLN A 47 3.11 -0.71 -5.04
CA GLN A 47 3.29 0.41 -4.14
C GLN A 47 2.00 1.21 -4.01
N TYR A 48 1.34 1.43 -5.14
CA TYR A 48 0.10 2.16 -5.16
C TYR A 48 -0.98 1.43 -4.34
N MET A 49 -1.08 0.11 -4.54
CA MET A 49 -2.07 -0.68 -3.83
C MET A 49 -1.79 -0.68 -2.33
N SER A 50 -0.54 -0.79 -1.95
CA SER A 50 -0.18 -0.75 -0.54
C SER A 50 -0.56 0.57 0.09
N GLN A 51 -0.37 1.65 -0.65
CA GLN A 51 -0.71 2.97 -0.15
C GLN A 51 -2.21 3.13 0.01
N GLU A 52 -2.98 2.62 -0.95
CA GLU A 52 -4.43 2.68 -0.87
C GLU A 52 -4.95 1.89 0.32
N ILE A 53 -4.38 0.72 0.55
CA ILE A 53 -4.80 -0.11 1.67
C ILE A 53 -4.45 0.57 2.98
N SER A 54 -3.28 1.18 3.07
CA SER A 54 -2.89 1.89 4.28
C SER A 54 -3.85 3.04 4.56
N THR A 55 -4.28 3.73 3.52
CA THR A 55 -5.24 4.80 3.67
C THR A 55 -6.57 4.28 4.20
N LEU A 56 -7.02 3.15 3.68
CA LEU A 56 -8.26 2.56 4.14
C LEU A 56 -8.16 2.13 5.60
N LEU A 57 -7.03 1.56 5.98
CA LEU A 57 -6.83 1.14 7.37
C LEU A 57 -6.85 2.34 8.31
N ASP A 58 -6.20 3.42 7.91
CA ASP A 58 -6.19 4.62 8.72
C ASP A 58 -7.59 5.16 8.91
N LYS A 59 -8.37 5.18 7.87
CA LYS A 59 -9.73 5.67 7.96
C LYS A 59 -10.58 4.80 8.88
N LYS A 60 -10.38 3.48 8.79
CA LYS A 60 -11.14 2.57 9.62
C LYS A 60 -10.78 2.75 11.09
N GLU A 61 -9.50 2.91 11.37
CA GLU A 61 -9.05 3.12 12.72
C GLU A 61 -9.59 4.42 13.29
N GLN A 62 -9.60 5.45 12.51
CA GLN A 62 -10.12 6.73 12.96
C GLN A 62 -11.59 6.62 13.30
N ARG A 63 -12.33 5.89 12.50
CA ARG A 63 -13.74 5.73 12.75
C ARG A 63 -14.00 4.96 14.02
N GLU A 64 -13.24 3.92 14.26
CA GLU A 64 -13.43 3.11 15.43
C GLU A 64 -13.00 3.83 16.70
N ASP A 65 -11.92 4.57 16.58
CA ASP A 65 -11.43 5.25 17.70
C ASP A 65 -12.24 6.38 18.08
N GLY A 66 -12.55 7.10 17.27
CA GLY A 66 -13.11 8.14 17.65
C GLY A 66 -14.21 8.41 17.21
N GLY A 67 -14.56 7.78 16.47
CA GLY A 67 -15.68 8.14 16.02
C GLY A 67 -15.72 9.46 16.51
N ASN A 68 -15.09 9.76 17.29
CA ASN A 68 -15.32 10.87 17.93
C ASN A 68 -14.46 11.93 17.59
N ILE A 69 -13.57 11.82 17.50
CA ILE A 69 -12.81 12.89 17.33
C ILE A 69 -12.72 13.49 16.22
N VAL A 70 -12.87 13.35 15.89
CA VAL A 70 -12.84 13.93 15.06
C VAL A 70 -12.84 14.87 14.67
N SER A 71 -12.95 14.91 14.64
CA SER A 71 -12.97 15.67 14.23
C SER A 71 -12.46 16.57 14.05
N ILE A 72 -12.08 16.82 14.21
CA ILE A 72 -11.63 17.66 14.16
C ILE A 72 -10.84 18.07 13.44
N LYS A 73 -10.44 18.03 13.33
CA LYS A 73 -9.78 18.58 12.78
C LYS A 73 -9.49 18.93 11.87
N PRO A 74 -9.59 19.05 11.82
CA PRO A 74 -9.37 19.38 11.02
C PRO A 74 -8.68 19.83 10.45
N GLN A 75 -8.46 19.69 10.54
CA GLN A 75 -7.96 20.10 10.12
C GLN A 75 -7.61 20.25 9.35
N GLY A 76 -7.83 20.13 9.56
CA GLY A 76 -7.65 20.36 8.85
C GLY A 76 -7.19 20.46 8.19
N SER A 77 -7.23 20.54 8.12
CA SER A 77 -6.96 20.78 7.53
C SER A 77 -6.53 21.04 6.87
N PRO A 78 -6.51 21.00 6.74
CA PRO A 78 -6.14 21.36 6.10
C PRO A 78 -5.71 21.51 5.46
N LYS A 79 -5.73 21.39 5.28
CA LYS A 79 -5.37 21.61 4.71
C LYS A 79 -5.35 21.81 4.03
N THR A 80 -5.53 21.76 3.99
CA THR A 80 -5.58 22.08 3.40
C THR A 80 -5.50 22.47 3.01
#